data_0f0de12d2e3cb9e98d33d5f5ac65258f
#
_entry.id   0f0de12d2e3cb9e98d33d5f5ac65258f
#
_cell.length_a   1.000
_cell.length_b   1.000
_cell.length_c   1.000
_cell.angle_alpha   90.00
_cell.angle_beta   90.00
_cell.angle_gamma   90.00
#
_symmetry.space_group_name_H-M   'P 1'
#
loop_
_entity.id
_entity.type
_entity.pdbx_description
1 polymer ?
#
loop_
_entity_poly.entity_id
_entity_poly.type
_entity_poly.pdbx_seq_one_letter_code
_entity_poly.pdbx_strand_id
1 'polypeptide(L)'
;MRVKVLGSAAGGGFPQWNCACPNCRRVREGKFSGTPRTQAQLAWSRTPDEWTLLNASPDLRVQIEATPELWPSNTNGARHSPIRDLILTGAEVDQALGLLLLREFHRFRVHATASVRKILTEDNSIFGVLARFAGQVEWHDLPLDQPFSAGGARLEVVPSAAGFPGFVSASRSAELNPAEAAIGLFISPESGGGTLAFLPGAGSVADALLDRLETCDFLLFDGTFWSDDEPSRIPGITRSARQMGHLPISGAGGSLERLSRLRRPRKLFIHINNTNPILDDESPERRMASDSGWEVAWDGMEITL
;
A
#
# COMPACT_ATOMS: atom_id res chain seq x y z
N MET A 1 -4.17 -16.45 9.75
CA MET A 1 -4.40 -14.99 9.88
C MET A 1 -5.20 -14.53 8.69
N ARG A 2 -6.22 -13.68 8.89
CA ARG A 2 -7.04 -13.12 7.81
C ARG A 2 -6.51 -11.74 7.46
N VAL A 3 -6.17 -11.54 6.20
CA VAL A 3 -5.74 -10.25 5.63
C VAL A 3 -6.85 -9.75 4.71
N LYS A 4 -7.23 -8.48 4.84
CA LYS A 4 -8.25 -7.82 4.03
C LYS A 4 -7.64 -6.66 3.25
N VAL A 5 -7.91 -6.57 1.96
CA VAL A 5 -7.59 -5.42 1.12
C VAL A 5 -8.67 -4.37 1.36
N LEU A 6 -8.34 -3.27 2.02
CA LEU A 6 -9.27 -2.18 2.27
C LEU A 6 -9.40 -1.27 1.06
N GLY A 7 -8.31 -1.09 0.33
CA GLY A 7 -8.24 -0.31 -0.91
C GLY A 7 -7.15 -0.84 -1.83
N SER A 8 -7.29 -0.60 -3.12
CA SER A 8 -6.43 -1.20 -4.15
C SER A 8 -5.94 -0.22 -5.23
N ALA A 9 -6.40 1.02 -5.25
CA ALA A 9 -5.93 2.07 -6.16
C ALA A 9 -4.66 2.77 -5.65
N ALA A 10 -3.91 3.38 -6.54
CA ALA A 10 -2.85 4.33 -6.23
C ALA A 10 -3.40 5.67 -5.71
N GLY A 11 -2.51 6.61 -5.40
CA GLY A 11 -2.87 7.93 -4.91
C GLY A 11 -3.94 8.63 -5.76
N GLY A 12 -4.96 9.19 -5.09
CA GLY A 12 -6.11 9.82 -5.71
C GLY A 12 -7.32 8.90 -5.91
N GLY A 13 -7.17 7.59 -5.75
CA GLY A 13 -8.27 6.61 -5.87
C GLY A 13 -8.77 6.42 -7.30
N PHE A 14 -9.82 5.63 -7.47
CA PHE A 14 -10.46 5.38 -8.77
C PHE A 14 -11.99 5.38 -8.65
N PRO A 15 -12.72 6.28 -9.39
CA PRO A 15 -12.21 7.31 -10.28
C PRO A 15 -11.53 8.45 -9.52
N GLN A 16 -10.43 8.98 -10.04
CA GLN A 16 -9.75 10.11 -9.41
C GLN A 16 -10.55 11.40 -9.58
N TRP A 17 -10.67 12.19 -8.50
CA TRP A 17 -11.61 13.32 -8.40
C TRP A 17 -11.47 14.39 -9.50
N ASN A 18 -10.23 14.68 -9.95
CA ASN A 18 -9.92 15.69 -10.97
C ASN A 18 -9.59 15.12 -12.34
N CYS A 19 -9.82 13.81 -12.57
CA CYS A 19 -9.44 13.12 -13.80
C CYS A 19 -10.65 12.84 -14.69
N ALA A 20 -10.51 13.13 -15.99
CA ALA A 20 -11.48 12.82 -17.04
C ALA A 20 -10.90 11.84 -18.09
N CYS A 21 -9.88 11.04 -17.74
CA CYS A 21 -9.40 9.99 -18.61
C CYS A 21 -10.51 9.00 -18.99
N PRO A 22 -10.34 8.19 -20.02
CA PRO A 22 -11.37 7.25 -20.47
C PRO A 22 -11.93 6.38 -19.34
N ASN A 23 -11.08 5.83 -18.48
CA ASN A 23 -11.49 5.01 -17.35
C ASN A 23 -12.37 5.79 -16.36
N CYS A 24 -11.87 6.92 -15.84
CA CYS A 24 -12.58 7.73 -14.85
C CYS A 24 -13.92 8.26 -15.39
N ARG A 25 -13.99 8.66 -16.67
CA ARG A 25 -15.22 9.10 -17.31
C ARG A 25 -16.23 7.96 -17.40
N ARG A 26 -15.82 6.81 -17.93
CA ARG A 26 -16.69 5.62 -18.10
C ARG A 26 -17.26 5.14 -16.75
N VAL A 27 -16.46 5.18 -15.67
CA VAL A 27 -16.95 4.84 -14.31
C VAL A 27 -18.08 5.79 -13.90
N ARG A 28 -17.88 7.11 -14.05
CA ARG A 28 -18.90 8.12 -13.69
C ARG A 28 -20.17 8.03 -14.54
N GLU A 29 -20.04 7.56 -15.77
CA GLU A 29 -21.15 7.30 -16.69
C GLU A 29 -21.84 5.94 -16.46
N GLY A 30 -21.34 5.10 -15.54
CA GLY A 30 -21.86 3.74 -15.34
C GLY A 30 -21.63 2.78 -16.51
N LYS A 31 -20.59 3.03 -17.34
CA LYS A 31 -20.27 2.28 -18.56
C LYS A 31 -18.92 1.56 -18.47
N PHE A 32 -18.36 1.41 -17.29
CA PHE A 32 -17.07 0.79 -17.09
C PHE A 32 -17.23 -0.66 -16.64
N SER A 33 -16.48 -1.57 -17.26
CA SER A 33 -16.41 -2.97 -16.81
C SER A 33 -15.35 -3.06 -15.71
N GLY A 34 -15.80 -2.92 -14.46
CA GLY A 34 -14.96 -2.88 -13.26
C GLY A 34 -15.61 -2.02 -12.18
N THR A 35 -14.95 -1.89 -11.03
CA THR A 35 -15.49 -1.20 -9.86
C THR A 35 -14.63 -0.01 -9.43
N PRO A 36 -15.22 1.04 -8.82
CA PRO A 36 -14.47 2.08 -8.11
C PRO A 36 -13.57 1.47 -7.02
N ARG A 37 -12.46 2.15 -6.70
CA ARG A 37 -11.46 1.68 -5.74
C ARG A 37 -10.96 2.82 -4.88
N THR A 38 -10.79 2.57 -3.60
CA THR A 38 -10.10 3.44 -2.67
C THR A 38 -8.59 3.19 -2.71
N GLN A 39 -7.81 4.08 -2.11
CA GLN A 39 -6.35 4.05 -2.15
C GLN A 39 -5.80 2.85 -1.36
N ALA A 40 -4.69 2.29 -1.83
CA ALA A 40 -4.13 1.01 -1.40
C ALA A 40 -3.85 0.94 0.10
N GLN A 41 -4.52 0.02 0.77
CA GLN A 41 -4.38 -0.23 2.19
C GLN A 41 -4.78 -1.67 2.51
N LEU A 42 -4.04 -2.31 3.43
CA LEU A 42 -4.41 -3.61 3.96
C LEU A 42 -4.78 -3.52 5.43
N ALA A 43 -5.51 -4.52 5.89
CA ALA A 43 -5.71 -4.76 7.32
C ALA A 43 -5.58 -6.25 7.62
N TRP A 44 -5.07 -6.59 8.81
CA TRP A 44 -5.14 -7.96 9.30
C TRP A 44 -5.51 -8.00 10.78
N SER A 45 -5.99 -9.13 11.21
CA SER A 45 -6.46 -9.32 12.55
C SER A 45 -5.83 -10.58 13.15
N ARG A 46 -5.41 -10.45 14.40
CA ARG A 46 -5.06 -11.56 15.28
C ARG A 46 -6.30 -12.08 16.01
N THR A 47 -7.12 -11.15 16.50
CA THR A 47 -8.38 -11.41 17.21
C THR A 47 -9.45 -10.44 16.70
N PRO A 48 -10.74 -10.70 16.90
CA PRO A 48 -11.78 -9.78 16.46
C PRO A 48 -11.61 -8.32 16.93
N ASP A 49 -10.96 -8.13 18.10
CA ASP A 49 -10.82 -6.83 18.75
C ASP A 49 -9.44 -6.17 18.54
N GLU A 50 -8.54 -6.81 17.77
CA GLU A 50 -7.18 -6.30 17.51
C GLU A 50 -6.83 -6.37 16.04
N TRP A 51 -6.85 -5.22 15.39
CA TRP A 51 -6.52 -5.04 13.98
C TRP A 51 -5.26 -4.23 13.80
N THR A 52 -4.48 -4.61 12.82
CA THR A 52 -3.32 -3.89 12.32
C THR A 52 -3.62 -3.38 10.92
N LEU A 53 -3.35 -2.11 10.67
CA LEU A 53 -3.43 -1.51 9.33
C LEU A 53 -2.04 -1.43 8.71
N LEU A 54 -1.95 -1.67 7.41
CA LEU A 54 -0.77 -1.42 6.60
C LEU A 54 -1.07 -0.23 5.70
N ASN A 55 -0.36 0.87 5.93
CA ASN A 55 -0.64 2.22 5.49
C ASN A 55 -1.89 2.86 6.14
N ALA A 56 -2.05 4.15 5.94
CA ALA A 56 -3.17 4.96 6.38
C ALA A 56 -3.56 5.91 5.25
N SER A 57 -4.38 5.42 4.34
CA SER A 57 -4.80 6.18 3.15
C SER A 57 -5.71 7.35 3.50
N PRO A 58 -5.80 8.39 2.65
CA PRO A 58 -6.80 9.45 2.79
C PRO A 58 -8.24 8.94 2.84
N ASP A 59 -8.50 7.74 2.28
CA ASP A 59 -9.80 7.08 2.24
C ASP A 59 -10.11 6.26 3.51
N LEU A 60 -9.23 6.28 4.51
CA LEU A 60 -9.32 5.44 5.71
C LEU A 60 -10.71 5.45 6.35
N ARG A 61 -11.37 6.61 6.45
CA ARG A 61 -12.72 6.69 7.02
C ARG A 61 -13.72 5.85 6.20
N VAL A 62 -13.70 5.97 4.89
CA VAL A 62 -14.60 5.23 4.00
C VAL A 62 -14.30 3.73 4.09
N GLN A 63 -13.02 3.37 4.16
CA GLN A 63 -12.56 1.98 4.30
C GLN A 63 -13.00 1.36 5.62
N ILE A 64 -12.93 2.11 6.74
CA ILE A 64 -13.45 1.65 8.04
C ILE A 64 -14.96 1.45 7.97
N GLU A 65 -15.72 2.40 7.43
CA GLU A 65 -17.18 2.29 7.32
C GLU A 65 -17.62 1.13 6.41
N ALA A 66 -16.83 0.81 5.39
CA ALA A 66 -17.08 -0.34 4.51
C ALA A 66 -16.66 -1.70 5.12
N THR A 67 -16.00 -1.69 6.28
CA THR A 67 -15.43 -2.90 6.91
C THR A 67 -15.98 -3.06 8.34
N PRO A 68 -17.11 -3.78 8.52
CA PRO A 68 -17.77 -3.91 9.82
C PRO A 68 -16.87 -4.40 10.95
N GLU A 69 -15.86 -5.19 10.63
CA GLU A 69 -14.90 -5.70 11.62
C GLU A 69 -13.99 -4.61 12.21
N LEU A 70 -13.90 -3.45 11.57
CA LEU A 70 -13.16 -2.28 12.06
C LEU A 70 -14.05 -1.30 12.85
N TRP A 71 -15.35 -1.57 12.97
CA TRP A 71 -16.26 -0.70 13.70
C TRP A 71 -16.03 -0.79 15.20
N PRO A 72 -16.33 0.29 15.95
CA PRO A 72 -16.32 0.25 17.39
C PRO A 72 -17.41 -0.70 17.91
N SER A 73 -17.06 -1.57 18.86
CA SER A 73 -18.05 -2.37 19.57
C SER A 73 -18.68 -1.56 20.71
N ASN A 74 -19.90 -1.88 21.09
CA ASN A 74 -20.60 -1.24 22.21
C ASN A 74 -20.17 -1.78 23.59
N THR A 75 -19.32 -2.81 23.64
CA THR A 75 -18.85 -3.44 24.88
C THR A 75 -17.77 -2.64 25.59
N ASN A 76 -17.04 -1.78 24.88
CA ASN A 76 -15.89 -1.03 25.38
C ASN A 76 -16.16 0.49 25.52
N GLY A 77 -17.43 0.88 25.71
CA GLY A 77 -17.85 2.27 25.83
C GLY A 77 -18.25 2.90 24.49
N ALA A 78 -18.66 4.17 24.54
CA ALA A 78 -19.19 4.89 23.38
C ALA A 78 -18.14 5.24 22.32
N ARG A 79 -16.86 5.24 22.66
CA ARG A 79 -15.74 5.49 21.75
C ARG A 79 -14.63 4.48 21.96
N HIS A 80 -14.41 3.67 20.96
CA HIS A 80 -13.30 2.74 20.93
C HIS A 80 -13.00 2.37 19.47
N SER A 81 -11.84 1.79 19.21
CA SER A 81 -11.48 1.22 17.90
C SER A 81 -10.73 -0.09 18.10
N PRO A 82 -10.93 -1.09 17.27
CA PRO A 82 -10.13 -2.31 17.28
C PRO A 82 -8.73 -2.11 16.67
N ILE A 83 -8.47 -0.97 16.01
CA ILE A 83 -7.17 -0.68 15.39
C ILE A 83 -6.14 -0.40 16.48
N ARG A 84 -5.09 -1.21 16.57
CA ARG A 84 -4.02 -1.14 17.57
C ARG A 84 -2.67 -0.74 16.99
N ASP A 85 -2.38 -1.20 15.79
CA ASP A 85 -1.12 -0.96 15.11
C ASP A 85 -1.37 -0.40 13.71
N LEU A 86 -0.48 0.50 13.27
CA LEU A 86 -0.37 0.95 11.90
C LEU A 86 1.08 0.80 11.46
N ILE A 87 1.30 0.25 10.29
CA ILE A 87 2.63 0.09 9.70
C ILE A 87 2.66 0.90 8.41
N LEU A 88 3.62 1.80 8.29
CA LEU A 88 3.76 2.65 7.10
C LEU A 88 4.84 2.11 6.19
N THR A 89 4.52 1.95 4.91
CA THR A 89 5.50 1.55 3.89
C THR A 89 6.29 2.72 3.31
N GLY A 90 5.90 3.96 3.61
CA GLY A 90 6.56 5.19 3.20
C GLY A 90 5.83 6.41 3.76
N ALA A 91 6.26 7.60 3.33
CA ALA A 91 5.69 8.87 3.75
C ALA A 91 4.81 9.54 2.68
N GLU A 92 4.45 8.83 1.60
CA GLU A 92 3.56 9.38 0.58
C GLU A 92 2.17 9.70 1.17
N VAL A 93 1.47 10.65 0.55
CA VAL A 93 0.16 11.13 1.02
C VAL A 93 -0.85 9.98 1.11
N ASP A 94 -0.86 9.09 0.14
CA ASP A 94 -1.75 7.92 0.08
C ASP A 94 -1.38 6.83 1.11
N GLN A 95 -0.18 6.89 1.70
CA GLN A 95 0.28 5.96 2.71
C GLN A 95 0.12 6.46 4.15
N ALA A 96 0.11 7.78 4.37
CA ALA A 96 0.24 8.34 5.71
C ALA A 96 -0.85 9.34 6.13
N LEU A 97 -1.54 10.02 5.18
CA LEU A 97 -2.45 11.12 5.53
C LEU A 97 -3.62 10.68 6.42
N GLY A 98 -4.09 9.45 6.27
CA GLY A 98 -5.17 8.87 7.08
C GLY A 98 -4.86 8.80 8.57
N LEU A 99 -3.59 8.85 9.00
CA LEU A 99 -3.21 8.97 10.42
C LEU A 99 -3.91 10.14 11.10
N LEU A 100 -4.10 11.26 10.38
CA LEU A 100 -4.74 12.45 10.93
C LEU A 100 -6.22 12.23 11.28
N LEU A 101 -6.88 11.24 10.66
CA LEU A 101 -8.26 10.88 10.96
C LEU A 101 -8.37 10.13 12.31
N LEU A 102 -7.29 9.51 12.75
CA LEU A 102 -7.23 8.74 14.01
C LEU A 102 -6.89 9.60 15.24
N ARG A 103 -6.87 10.93 15.11
CA ARG A 103 -6.56 11.87 16.21
C ARG A 103 -7.59 11.88 17.35
N GLU A 104 -8.69 11.12 17.25
CA GLU A 104 -9.87 11.20 18.14
C GLU A 104 -9.70 10.40 19.44
N PHE A 105 -8.60 10.63 20.18
CA PHE A 105 -8.33 10.12 21.53
C PHE A 105 -8.19 8.60 21.67
N HIS A 106 -8.04 7.89 20.56
CA HIS A 106 -7.75 6.46 20.55
C HIS A 106 -6.23 6.23 20.62
N ARG A 107 -5.81 5.24 21.42
CA ARG A 107 -4.39 4.86 21.53
C ARG A 107 -4.03 3.82 20.47
N PHE A 108 -2.94 4.05 19.75
CA PHE A 108 -2.41 3.12 18.77
C PHE A 108 -0.88 3.30 18.58
N ARG A 109 -0.23 2.28 18.05
CA ARG A 109 1.19 2.30 17.71
C ARG A 109 1.36 2.55 16.23
N VAL A 110 2.34 3.36 15.87
CA VAL A 110 2.76 3.59 14.48
C VAL A 110 4.16 3.06 14.29
N HIS A 111 4.31 2.10 13.40
CA HIS A 111 5.58 1.53 13.01
C HIS A 111 5.99 2.11 11.66
N ALA A 112 7.14 2.77 11.60
CA ALA A 112 7.69 3.39 10.39
C ALA A 112 9.21 3.32 10.42
N THR A 113 9.86 3.42 9.28
CA THR A 113 11.32 3.60 9.26
C THR A 113 11.69 4.94 9.93
N ALA A 114 12.91 5.06 10.44
CA ALA A 114 13.35 6.28 11.10
C ALA A 114 13.25 7.51 10.18
N SER A 115 13.56 7.34 8.89
CA SER A 115 13.43 8.42 7.90
C SER A 115 11.98 8.82 7.66
N VAL A 116 11.06 7.85 7.51
CA VAL A 116 9.62 8.13 7.36
C VAL A 116 9.06 8.83 8.60
N ARG A 117 9.39 8.36 9.81
CA ARG A 117 8.98 9.01 11.05
C ARG A 117 9.46 10.46 11.11
N LYS A 118 10.74 10.75 10.79
CA LYS A 118 11.27 12.13 10.76
C LYS A 118 10.52 13.02 9.76
N ILE A 119 10.29 12.54 8.53
CA ILE A 119 9.52 13.27 7.52
C ILE A 119 8.14 13.66 8.07
N LEU A 120 7.44 12.74 8.73
CA LEU A 120 6.09 13.00 9.23
C LEU A 120 6.08 13.87 10.48
N THR A 121 6.98 13.63 11.45
CA THR A 121 6.90 14.27 12.77
C THR A 121 7.75 15.54 12.92
N GLU A 122 8.83 15.68 12.16
CA GLU A 122 9.73 16.82 12.24
C GLU A 122 9.53 17.80 11.08
N ASP A 123 9.32 17.29 9.85
CA ASP A 123 9.25 18.13 8.65
C ASP A 123 7.81 18.56 8.32
N ASN A 124 6.78 17.92 8.90
CA ASN A 124 5.37 18.18 8.63
C ASN A 124 4.60 18.49 9.92
N SER A 125 4.47 19.76 10.25
CA SER A 125 3.87 20.24 11.51
C SER A 125 2.42 19.76 11.74
N ILE A 126 1.67 19.41 10.69
CA ILE A 126 0.29 18.95 10.83
C ILE A 126 0.18 17.63 11.59
N PHE A 127 1.19 16.74 11.48
CA PHE A 127 1.23 15.48 12.25
C PHE A 127 1.46 15.70 13.75
N GLY A 128 1.88 16.90 14.17
CA GLY A 128 1.92 17.31 15.57
C GLY A 128 0.57 17.21 16.28
N VAL A 129 -0.55 17.19 15.54
CA VAL A 129 -1.88 16.92 16.12
C VAL A 129 -1.95 15.57 16.83
N LEU A 130 -1.17 14.58 16.40
CA LEU A 130 -1.12 13.23 17.00
C LEU A 130 -0.39 13.19 18.34
N ALA A 131 0.46 14.18 18.63
CA ALA A 131 1.17 14.32 19.90
C ALA A 131 0.40 15.19 20.92
N ARG A 132 -0.80 15.67 20.56
CA ARG A 132 -1.59 16.58 21.40
C ARG A 132 -2.02 15.98 22.74
N PHE A 133 -2.21 14.65 22.77
CA PHE A 133 -2.54 13.90 23.97
C PHE A 133 -1.44 12.90 24.27
N ALA A 134 -0.86 13.00 25.46
CA ALA A 134 0.22 12.13 25.87
C ALA A 134 -0.20 10.64 25.79
N GLY A 135 0.62 9.85 25.12
CA GLY A 135 0.39 8.41 24.94
C GLY A 135 -0.75 8.04 23.99
N GLN A 136 -1.26 8.97 23.17
CA GLN A 136 -2.22 8.63 22.11
C GLN A 136 -1.53 7.84 21.00
N VAL A 137 -0.38 8.31 20.54
CA VAL A 137 0.41 7.66 19.49
C VAL A 137 1.78 7.31 20.03
N GLU A 138 2.15 6.07 19.88
CA GLU A 138 3.48 5.55 20.20
C GLU A 138 4.19 5.18 18.89
N TRP A 139 5.34 5.83 18.63
CA TRP A 139 6.12 5.59 17.43
C TRP A 139 7.19 4.54 17.68
N HIS A 140 7.27 3.55 16.78
CA HIS A 140 8.27 2.50 16.76
C HIS A 140 9.05 2.53 15.45
N ASP A 141 10.38 2.56 15.55
CA ASP A 141 11.24 2.52 14.37
C ASP A 141 11.30 1.08 13.83
N LEU A 142 11.03 0.92 12.53
CA LEU A 142 11.13 -0.36 11.83
C LEU A 142 12.60 -0.67 11.50
N PRO A 143 13.12 -1.82 11.94
CA PRO A 143 14.45 -2.26 11.54
C PRO A 143 14.44 -2.78 10.09
N LEU A 144 15.50 -2.48 9.32
CA LEU A 144 15.66 -3.00 7.95
C LEU A 144 16.35 -4.36 7.90
N ASP A 145 17.10 -4.71 8.92
CA ASP A 145 18.07 -5.82 8.94
C ASP A 145 17.66 -7.01 9.82
N GLN A 146 16.53 -6.88 10.51
CA GLN A 146 16.03 -7.93 11.40
C GLN A 146 14.49 -7.98 11.38
N PRO A 147 13.91 -9.18 11.62
CA PRO A 147 12.47 -9.30 11.78
C PRO A 147 11.98 -8.59 13.03
N PHE A 148 10.72 -8.14 12.98
CA PHE A 148 10.01 -7.62 14.15
C PHE A 148 8.59 -8.20 14.22
N SER A 149 7.92 -8.01 15.35
CA SER A 149 6.55 -8.49 15.56
C SER A 149 5.59 -7.34 15.76
N ALA A 150 4.46 -7.35 15.03
CA ALA A 150 3.34 -6.45 15.26
C ALA A 150 2.03 -7.13 14.86
N GLY A 151 0.96 -6.89 15.62
CA GLY A 151 -0.39 -7.41 15.31
C GLY A 151 -0.47 -8.94 15.17
N GLY A 152 0.38 -9.70 15.90
CA GLY A 152 0.44 -11.17 15.83
C GLY A 152 1.05 -11.71 14.56
N ALA A 153 1.77 -10.87 13.81
CA ALA A 153 2.55 -11.24 12.65
C ALA A 153 4.05 -11.00 12.88
N ARG A 154 4.87 -11.91 12.36
CA ARG A 154 6.29 -11.70 12.13
C ARG A 154 6.45 -10.96 10.80
N LEU A 155 7.17 -9.87 10.82
CA LEU A 155 7.36 -8.95 9.72
C LEU A 155 8.84 -8.81 9.38
N GLU A 156 9.14 -8.78 8.08
CA GLU A 156 10.49 -8.53 7.58
C GLU A 156 10.43 -7.42 6.52
N VAL A 157 11.25 -6.40 6.71
CA VAL A 157 11.31 -5.24 5.83
C VAL A 157 12.24 -5.48 4.67
N VAL A 158 11.87 -4.97 3.49
CA VAL A 158 12.76 -4.89 2.32
C VAL A 158 12.65 -3.51 1.69
N PRO A 159 13.77 -2.84 1.36
CA PRO A 159 13.75 -1.61 0.58
C PRO A 159 13.08 -1.83 -0.78
N SER A 160 12.16 -0.93 -1.19
CA SER A 160 11.42 -1.06 -2.45
C SER A 160 12.04 -0.28 -3.62
N ALA A 161 13.08 0.52 -3.35
CA ALA A 161 13.75 1.39 -4.32
C ALA A 161 12.84 2.42 -5.01
N ALA A 162 11.70 2.78 -4.40
CA ALA A 162 10.78 3.77 -4.95
C ALA A 162 11.18 5.24 -4.66
N GLY A 163 12.05 5.47 -3.67
CA GLY A 163 12.53 6.81 -3.30
C GLY A 163 11.64 7.54 -2.28
N PHE A 164 12.06 8.75 -1.91
CA PHE A 164 11.29 9.62 -1.01
C PHE A 164 10.17 10.36 -1.76
N PRO A 165 9.10 10.78 -1.05
CA PRO A 165 8.03 11.59 -1.63
C PRO A 165 8.55 12.84 -2.31
N GLY A 166 7.88 13.25 -3.39
CA GLY A 166 8.27 14.41 -4.18
C GLY A 166 8.22 15.75 -3.44
N PHE A 167 7.55 15.82 -2.28
CA PHE A 167 7.54 17.00 -1.41
C PHE A 167 8.75 17.09 -0.47
N VAL A 168 9.55 16.03 -0.34
CA VAL A 168 10.80 16.04 0.42
C VAL A 168 11.89 16.70 -0.45
N SER A 169 12.49 17.78 0.04
CA SER A 169 13.54 18.50 -0.71
C SER A 169 14.78 17.63 -0.96
N ALA A 170 15.52 17.92 -2.02
CA ALA A 170 16.76 17.19 -2.33
C ALA A 170 17.79 17.28 -1.18
N SER A 171 17.90 18.44 -0.51
CA SER A 171 18.78 18.61 0.65
C SER A 171 18.34 17.71 1.81
N ARG A 172 17.03 17.64 2.10
CA ARG A 172 16.51 16.78 3.17
C ARG A 172 16.69 15.30 2.83
N SER A 173 16.42 14.91 1.59
CA SER A 173 16.63 13.52 1.13
C SER A 173 18.09 13.06 1.30
N ALA A 174 19.06 13.96 1.13
CA ALA A 174 20.49 13.66 1.33
C ALA A 174 20.87 13.40 2.80
N GLU A 175 20.07 13.86 3.76
CA GLU A 175 20.26 13.65 5.21
C GLU A 175 19.60 12.36 5.73
N LEU A 176 18.74 11.76 4.92
CA LEU A 176 17.95 10.57 5.27
C LEU A 176 18.56 9.31 4.66
N ASN A 177 18.22 8.15 5.23
CA ASN A 177 18.64 6.86 4.67
C ASN A 177 17.77 6.48 3.47
N PRO A 178 18.30 6.42 2.24
CA PRO A 178 17.49 6.10 1.06
C PRO A 178 16.87 4.70 1.09
N ALA A 179 17.46 3.74 1.82
CA ALA A 179 16.86 2.41 2.00
C ALA A 179 15.60 2.43 2.88
N GLU A 180 15.37 3.51 3.62
CA GLU A 180 14.21 3.73 4.48
C GLU A 180 13.09 4.54 3.81
N ALA A 181 13.31 5.03 2.58
CA ALA A 181 12.39 5.93 1.90
C ALA A 181 11.03 5.27 1.63
N ALA A 182 11.07 4.07 1.10
CA ALA A 182 9.91 3.24 0.81
C ALA A 182 10.29 1.77 0.97
N ILE A 183 9.39 1.00 1.56
CA ILE A 183 9.63 -0.40 1.91
C ILE A 183 8.51 -1.31 1.43
N GLY A 184 8.86 -2.56 1.18
CA GLY A 184 7.95 -3.69 1.14
C GLY A 184 8.04 -4.51 2.43
N LEU A 185 7.08 -5.42 2.62
CA LEU A 185 7.00 -6.28 3.80
C LEU A 185 6.74 -7.73 3.41
N PHE A 186 7.44 -8.65 4.08
CA PHE A 186 7.02 -10.05 4.19
C PHE A 186 6.27 -10.21 5.51
N ILE A 187 5.08 -10.77 5.46
CA ILE A 187 4.14 -10.86 6.56
C ILE A 187 3.78 -12.34 6.76
N SER A 188 4.10 -12.88 7.92
CA SER A 188 3.79 -14.27 8.29
C SER A 188 3.12 -14.31 9.67
N PRO A 189 2.08 -15.13 9.89
CA PRO A 189 1.49 -15.28 11.22
C PRO A 189 2.52 -15.84 12.21
N GLU A 190 2.61 -15.29 13.42
CA GLU A 190 3.46 -15.87 14.49
C GLU A 190 3.06 -17.29 14.87
N SER A 191 1.79 -17.64 14.66
CA SER A 191 1.27 -19.00 14.89
C SER A 191 1.63 -20.02 13.80
N GLY A 192 2.38 -19.61 12.79
CA GLY A 192 2.60 -20.37 11.58
C GLY A 192 1.48 -20.22 10.55
N GLY A 193 1.78 -20.51 9.30
CA GLY A 193 0.87 -20.37 8.15
C GLY A 193 1.59 -19.88 6.90
N GLY A 194 0.84 -19.34 5.95
CA GLY A 194 1.38 -18.79 4.72
C GLY A 194 2.10 -17.45 4.91
N THR A 195 2.89 -17.07 3.92
CA THR A 195 3.60 -15.78 3.86
C THR A 195 3.05 -14.92 2.74
N LEU A 196 2.72 -13.68 3.07
CA LEU A 196 2.33 -12.61 2.13
C LEU A 196 3.50 -11.65 1.94
N ALA A 197 3.91 -11.42 0.70
CA ALA A 197 4.76 -10.28 0.34
C ALA A 197 3.88 -9.12 -0.15
N PHE A 198 4.10 -7.91 0.42
CA PHE A 198 3.41 -6.67 0.05
C PHE A 198 4.42 -5.63 -0.41
N LEU A 199 4.40 -5.30 -1.69
CA LEU A 199 5.28 -4.32 -2.34
C LEU A 199 4.43 -3.36 -3.21
N PRO A 200 3.74 -2.39 -2.62
CA PRO A 200 2.79 -1.51 -3.34
C PRO A 200 3.48 -0.47 -4.23
N GLY A 201 4.77 -0.21 -4.01
CA GLY A 201 5.62 0.63 -4.85
C GLY A 201 6.98 -0.04 -4.99
N ALA A 202 7.38 -0.36 -6.21
CA ALA A 202 8.63 -1.06 -6.48
C ALA A 202 9.35 -0.42 -7.67
N GLY A 203 10.45 0.31 -7.42
CA GLY A 203 11.28 0.91 -8.47
C GLY A 203 12.10 -0.13 -9.23
N SER A 204 12.49 -1.21 -8.55
CA SER A 204 13.23 -2.33 -9.13
C SER A 204 13.09 -3.60 -8.30
N VAL A 205 13.42 -4.73 -8.90
CA VAL A 205 13.43 -6.04 -8.22
C VAL A 205 14.78 -6.71 -8.46
N ALA A 206 15.61 -6.78 -7.42
CA ALA A 206 16.91 -7.48 -7.46
C ALA A 206 16.72 -9.01 -7.44
N ASP A 207 17.74 -9.78 -7.87
CA ASP A 207 17.67 -11.24 -7.90
C ASP A 207 17.46 -11.85 -6.51
N ALA A 208 18.14 -11.34 -5.49
CA ALA A 208 17.96 -11.78 -4.12
C ALA A 208 16.52 -11.58 -3.60
N LEU A 209 15.82 -10.51 -4.04
CA LEU A 209 14.41 -10.31 -3.72
C LEU A 209 13.53 -11.32 -4.46
N LEU A 210 13.84 -11.64 -5.73
CA LEU A 210 13.10 -12.68 -6.47
C LEU A 210 13.16 -14.04 -5.77
N ASP A 211 14.32 -14.44 -5.28
CA ASP A 211 14.50 -15.72 -4.58
C ASP A 211 13.65 -15.77 -3.29
N ARG A 212 13.55 -14.65 -2.58
CA ARG A 212 12.65 -14.54 -1.42
C ARG A 212 11.18 -14.55 -1.82
N LEU A 213 10.79 -13.84 -2.88
CA LEU A 213 9.41 -13.81 -3.36
C LEU A 213 8.92 -15.20 -3.78
N GLU A 214 9.80 -16.05 -4.34
CA GLU A 214 9.46 -17.46 -4.67
C GLU A 214 9.10 -18.29 -3.44
N THR A 215 9.52 -17.89 -2.24
CA THR A 215 9.16 -18.63 -1.00
C THR A 215 7.80 -18.25 -0.44
N CYS A 216 7.16 -17.17 -0.93
CA CYS A 216 5.88 -16.70 -0.43
C CYS A 216 4.70 -17.51 -0.99
N ASP A 217 3.57 -17.44 -0.31
CA ASP A 217 2.29 -18.00 -0.78
C ASP A 217 1.46 -16.96 -1.54
N PHE A 218 1.61 -15.68 -1.17
CA PHE A 218 0.93 -14.56 -1.83
C PHE A 218 1.91 -13.42 -2.11
N LEU A 219 1.71 -12.76 -3.23
CA LEU A 219 2.44 -11.55 -3.62
C LEU A 219 1.45 -10.47 -4.06
N LEU A 220 1.33 -9.40 -3.29
CA LEU A 220 0.69 -8.16 -3.69
C LEU A 220 1.77 -7.19 -4.17
N PHE A 221 1.80 -6.94 -5.48
CA PHE A 221 2.88 -6.21 -6.13
C PHE A 221 2.38 -4.94 -6.80
N ASP A 222 3.28 -3.97 -6.96
CA ASP A 222 3.06 -2.70 -7.63
C ASP A 222 2.40 -2.86 -9.00
N GLY A 223 1.18 -2.37 -9.11
CA GLY A 223 0.37 -2.34 -10.33
C GLY A 223 0.12 -0.94 -10.84
N THR A 224 0.91 0.06 -10.43
CA THR A 224 0.62 1.47 -10.65
C THR A 224 0.43 1.78 -12.14
N PHE A 225 1.37 1.44 -13.00
CA PHE A 225 1.31 1.76 -14.42
C PHE A 225 1.46 0.53 -15.30
N TRP A 226 0.67 0.47 -16.37
CA TRP A 226 0.78 -0.59 -17.37
C TRP A 226 2.08 -0.50 -18.16
N SER A 227 2.42 0.69 -18.67
CA SER A 227 3.62 0.95 -19.47
C SER A 227 4.44 2.09 -18.91
N ASP A 228 5.72 2.17 -19.26
CA ASP A 228 6.62 3.21 -18.75
C ASP A 228 6.20 4.63 -19.19
N ASP A 229 5.57 4.75 -20.36
CA ASP A 229 5.08 6.02 -20.91
C ASP A 229 3.67 6.43 -20.45
N GLU A 230 2.95 5.57 -19.74
CA GLU A 230 1.56 5.82 -19.31
C GLU A 230 1.38 7.15 -18.56
N PRO A 231 2.23 7.53 -17.59
CA PRO A 231 2.07 8.80 -16.88
C PRO A 231 2.16 10.01 -17.82
N SER A 232 3.02 9.97 -18.82
CA SER A 232 3.25 11.09 -19.75
C SER A 232 2.05 11.36 -20.68
N ARG A 233 1.06 10.48 -20.72
CA ARG A 233 -0.23 10.70 -21.42
C ARG A 233 -1.14 11.68 -20.66
N ILE A 234 -0.81 11.99 -19.42
CA ILE A 234 -1.53 12.98 -18.60
C ILE A 234 -0.88 14.35 -18.84
N PRO A 235 -1.63 15.38 -19.31
CA PRO A 235 -1.08 16.70 -19.55
C PRO A 235 -0.34 17.26 -18.31
N GLY A 236 0.89 17.74 -18.50
CA GLY A 236 1.73 18.30 -17.45
C GLY A 236 2.62 17.29 -16.73
N ILE A 237 2.47 15.98 -16.97
CA ILE A 237 3.37 14.96 -16.43
C ILE A 237 4.42 14.62 -17.48
N THR A 238 5.70 14.84 -17.16
CA THR A 238 6.86 14.57 -18.04
C THR A 238 7.69 13.37 -17.59
N ARG A 239 7.41 12.82 -16.40
CA ARG A 239 8.13 11.68 -15.85
C ARG A 239 7.53 10.37 -16.30
N SER A 240 8.39 9.37 -16.60
CA SER A 240 7.96 8.00 -16.84
C SER A 240 7.62 7.27 -15.53
N ALA A 241 7.01 6.09 -15.63
CA ALA A 241 6.71 5.23 -14.48
C ALA A 241 7.97 4.94 -13.65
N ARG A 242 9.07 4.57 -14.31
CA ARG A 242 10.36 4.28 -13.66
C ARG A 242 10.94 5.53 -12.98
N GLN A 243 10.82 6.70 -13.58
CA GLN A 243 11.25 7.97 -12.99
C GLN A 243 10.37 8.38 -11.80
N MET A 244 9.17 7.82 -11.69
CA MET A 244 8.27 8.00 -10.54
C MET A 244 8.48 6.93 -9.46
N GLY A 245 9.42 6.00 -9.64
CA GLY A 245 9.72 4.95 -8.66
C GLY A 245 8.85 3.70 -8.81
N HIS A 246 8.20 3.51 -9.96
CA HIS A 246 7.35 2.35 -10.25
C HIS A 246 7.87 1.52 -11.41
N LEU A 247 7.97 0.20 -11.19
CA LEU A 247 8.24 -0.75 -12.25
C LEU A 247 6.97 -0.94 -13.09
N PRO A 248 6.98 -0.60 -14.42
CA PRO A 248 5.78 -0.80 -15.22
C PRO A 248 5.42 -2.28 -15.32
N ILE A 249 4.13 -2.56 -15.54
CA ILE A 249 3.65 -3.95 -15.66
C ILE A 249 4.19 -4.59 -16.92
N SER A 250 4.09 -3.90 -18.04
CA SER A 250 4.48 -4.41 -19.38
C SER A 250 5.79 -3.81 -19.89
N GLY A 251 6.23 -4.31 -21.05
CA GLY A 251 7.44 -3.85 -21.72
C GLY A 251 8.72 -4.51 -21.20
N ALA A 252 9.85 -4.18 -21.82
CA ALA A 252 11.15 -4.75 -21.48
C ALA A 252 11.54 -4.47 -20.02
N GLY A 253 11.82 -5.52 -19.27
CA GLY A 253 12.11 -5.47 -17.85
C GLY A 253 10.94 -4.99 -16.99
N GLY A 254 9.70 -5.05 -17.48
CA GLY A 254 8.47 -4.84 -16.71
C GLY A 254 8.20 -5.98 -15.73
N SER A 255 7.23 -5.79 -14.84
CA SER A 255 6.97 -6.78 -13.78
C SER A 255 6.49 -8.13 -14.33
N LEU A 256 5.73 -8.18 -15.44
CA LEU A 256 5.33 -9.43 -16.09
C LEU A 256 6.55 -10.25 -16.53
N GLU A 257 7.55 -9.60 -17.13
CA GLU A 257 8.78 -10.26 -17.56
C GLU A 257 9.68 -10.59 -16.36
N ARG A 258 9.95 -9.59 -15.50
CA ARG A 258 10.88 -9.72 -14.37
C ARG A 258 10.47 -10.78 -13.36
N LEU A 259 9.17 -10.90 -13.10
CA LEU A 259 8.59 -11.84 -12.13
C LEU A 259 8.04 -13.12 -12.79
N SER A 260 8.31 -13.33 -14.08
CA SER A 260 7.80 -14.49 -14.85
C SER A 260 8.25 -15.85 -14.30
N ARG A 261 9.41 -15.89 -13.63
CA ARG A 261 9.94 -17.13 -13.01
C ARG A 261 9.22 -17.56 -11.73
N LEU A 262 8.49 -16.65 -11.06
CA LEU A 262 7.77 -16.96 -9.81
C LEU A 262 6.61 -17.92 -10.09
N ARG A 263 6.64 -19.08 -9.44
CA ARG A 263 5.64 -20.15 -9.59
C ARG A 263 4.79 -20.39 -8.35
N ARG A 264 5.41 -20.25 -7.17
CA ARG A 264 4.73 -20.55 -5.91
C ARG A 264 3.70 -19.49 -5.53
N PRO A 265 4.01 -18.16 -5.54
CA PRO A 265 3.04 -17.21 -5.03
C PRO A 265 1.84 -17.03 -5.94
N ARG A 266 0.64 -16.94 -5.35
CA ARG A 266 -0.51 -16.32 -5.98
C ARG A 266 -0.21 -14.84 -6.12
N LYS A 267 -0.18 -14.33 -7.37
CA LYS A 267 0.33 -13.00 -7.71
C LYS A 267 -0.84 -12.05 -7.99
N LEU A 268 -0.84 -10.89 -7.32
CA LEU A 268 -1.87 -9.88 -7.47
C LEU A 268 -1.24 -8.50 -7.65
N PHE A 269 -1.72 -7.73 -8.63
CA PHE A 269 -1.42 -6.32 -8.73
C PHE A 269 -2.28 -5.52 -7.74
N ILE A 270 -1.66 -4.58 -7.04
CA ILE A 270 -2.28 -3.61 -6.13
C ILE A 270 -1.71 -2.22 -6.38
N HIS A 271 -2.24 -1.17 -5.76
CA HIS A 271 -1.79 0.20 -5.95
C HIS A 271 -1.89 0.65 -7.41
N ILE A 272 -3.07 0.51 -8.00
CA ILE A 272 -3.31 0.66 -9.44
C ILE A 272 -3.73 2.09 -9.75
N ASN A 273 -3.01 2.76 -10.65
CA ASN A 273 -3.35 4.11 -11.08
C ASN A 273 -4.65 4.15 -11.89
N ASN A 274 -5.39 5.23 -11.76
CA ASN A 274 -6.68 5.42 -12.42
C ASN A 274 -6.64 5.36 -13.96
N THR A 275 -5.47 5.59 -14.57
CA THR A 275 -5.28 5.51 -16.03
C THR A 275 -4.95 4.10 -16.51
N ASN A 276 -4.54 3.21 -15.59
CA ASN A 276 -4.08 1.87 -15.95
C ASN A 276 -5.22 1.05 -16.58
N PRO A 277 -5.03 0.50 -17.79
CA PRO A 277 -6.07 -0.27 -18.47
C PRO A 277 -6.44 -1.58 -17.79
N ILE A 278 -5.61 -2.13 -16.87
CA ILE A 278 -5.95 -3.36 -16.13
C ILE A 278 -7.15 -3.21 -15.19
N LEU A 279 -7.60 -1.97 -14.93
CA LEU A 279 -8.80 -1.68 -14.15
C LEU A 279 -10.08 -2.10 -14.89
N ASP A 280 -10.07 -2.10 -16.22
CA ASP A 280 -11.18 -2.55 -17.07
C ASP A 280 -11.09 -4.08 -17.23
N ASP A 281 -12.08 -4.80 -16.72
CA ASP A 281 -12.11 -6.26 -16.72
C ASP A 281 -12.15 -6.86 -18.12
N GLU A 282 -12.55 -6.08 -19.14
CA GLU A 282 -12.63 -6.48 -20.54
C GLU A 282 -11.41 -6.05 -21.37
N SER A 283 -10.44 -5.32 -20.79
CA SER A 283 -9.27 -4.82 -21.53
C SER A 283 -8.37 -5.96 -22.00
N PRO A 284 -7.65 -5.78 -23.12
CA PRO A 284 -6.60 -6.70 -23.55
C PRO A 284 -5.48 -6.83 -22.51
N GLU A 285 -5.17 -5.73 -21.83
CA GLU A 285 -4.14 -5.67 -20.79
C GLU A 285 -4.52 -6.52 -19.58
N ARG A 286 -5.81 -6.49 -19.16
CA ARG A 286 -6.33 -7.36 -18.11
C ARG A 286 -6.21 -8.83 -18.47
N ARG A 287 -6.53 -9.19 -19.70
CA ARG A 287 -6.37 -10.56 -20.21
C ARG A 287 -4.90 -10.97 -20.22
N MET A 288 -4.00 -10.11 -20.72
CA MET A 288 -2.57 -10.39 -20.75
C MET A 288 -2.00 -10.63 -19.34
N ALA A 289 -2.41 -9.85 -18.36
CA ALA A 289 -2.03 -10.07 -16.96
C ALA A 289 -2.53 -11.42 -16.45
N SER A 290 -3.80 -11.76 -16.71
CA SER A 290 -4.41 -13.03 -16.33
C SER A 290 -3.71 -14.23 -16.98
N ASP A 291 -3.44 -14.18 -18.27
CA ASP A 291 -2.75 -15.24 -19.04
C ASP A 291 -1.31 -15.46 -18.52
N SER A 292 -0.72 -14.41 -17.93
CA SER A 292 0.60 -14.46 -17.26
C SER A 292 0.50 -14.93 -15.80
N GLY A 293 -0.68 -15.34 -15.34
CA GLY A 293 -0.92 -15.86 -13.98
C GLY A 293 -1.00 -14.75 -12.92
N TRP A 294 -1.43 -13.55 -13.29
CA TRP A 294 -1.65 -12.43 -12.37
C TRP A 294 -3.14 -12.11 -12.22
N GLU A 295 -3.52 -11.83 -11.01
CA GLU A 295 -4.82 -11.27 -10.67
C GLU A 295 -4.68 -9.77 -10.38
N VAL A 296 -5.82 -9.10 -10.20
CA VAL A 296 -5.88 -7.71 -9.79
C VAL A 296 -6.65 -7.65 -8.49
N ALA A 297 -6.02 -7.12 -7.42
CA ALA A 297 -6.66 -6.95 -6.13
C ALA A 297 -7.83 -5.97 -6.22
N TRP A 298 -8.83 -6.13 -5.36
CA TRP A 298 -9.99 -5.24 -5.26
C TRP A 298 -10.32 -4.94 -3.81
N ASP A 299 -11.05 -3.83 -3.58
CA ASP A 299 -11.48 -3.41 -2.25
C ASP A 299 -12.44 -4.44 -1.65
N GLY A 300 -12.14 -4.90 -0.43
CA GLY A 300 -12.88 -5.96 0.24
C GLY A 300 -12.37 -7.39 -0.01
N MET A 301 -11.33 -7.59 -0.85
CA MET A 301 -10.72 -8.89 -1.06
C MET A 301 -10.14 -9.45 0.25
N GLU A 302 -10.33 -10.76 0.49
CA GLU A 302 -9.77 -11.46 1.65
C GLU A 302 -8.74 -12.51 1.24
N ILE A 303 -7.67 -12.59 2.03
CA ILE A 303 -6.57 -13.55 1.90
C ILE A 303 -6.41 -14.25 3.25
N THR A 304 -6.30 -15.56 3.25
CA THR A 304 -6.01 -16.36 4.46
C THR A 304 -4.57 -16.88 4.41
N LEU A 305 -3.79 -16.57 5.46
CA LEU A 305 -2.41 -17.02 5.66
C LEU A 305 -2.34 -18.12 6.69
#